data_43eb2fbbe29596f3f049f091a56d79a2
#
_entry.id   43eb2fbbe29596f3f049f091a56d79a2
#
_cell.length_a   1.000
_cell.length_b   1.000
_cell.length_c   1.000
_cell.angle_alpha   90.00
_cell.angle_beta   90.00
_cell.angle_gamma   90.00
#
_symmetry.space_group_name_H-M   'P 1'
#
loop_
_entity.id
_entity.type
_entity.pdbx_description
1 polymer ?
#
loop_
_entity_poly.entity_id
_entity_poly.type
_entity_poly.pdbx_seq_one_letter_code
_entity_poly.pdbx_strand_id
1 'polypeptide(L)'
;MRRITLLTNPDKCNLNCPLCFLNQRGFSRCVLGVGEMAFETARTAIEKYAAERNASGKRVLREVIPSTMGEPLLYSHFEDLLSLCRSMELPLNLTTNGTFPGKWGCEAGMELLLRSCSDIKVSCLASEQFDGWKANVEKLLDVRQKLMADAAQGGDAANSMLNARALGIATVSLQVTLHKKNVDKAAELVSWASSVGINRIKWNPVVLLSTASQQLREMYALDDAQIESLRQELRNGALSASNVKHEGSLFFNNGKVFCAVGGKCESCPFADEVWVWPDGHEDHCPDPERRWSKVHT
;
A
#
# COMPACT_ATOMS: atom_id res chain seq x y z
N MET A 1 -16.51 -9.85 -0.55
CA MET A 1 -15.82 -9.24 -1.72
C MET A 1 -14.33 -9.45 -1.56
N ARG A 2 -13.69 -10.17 -2.47
CA ARG A 2 -12.33 -10.67 -2.30
C ARG A 2 -11.26 -9.72 -2.85
N ARG A 3 -10.17 -9.56 -2.12
CA ARG A 3 -8.91 -8.97 -2.60
C ARG A 3 -7.84 -10.05 -2.68
N ILE A 4 -7.01 -10.00 -3.71
CA ILE A 4 -5.85 -10.87 -3.82
C ILE A 4 -4.58 -10.04 -3.66
N THR A 5 -3.74 -10.45 -2.74
CA THR A 5 -2.39 -9.87 -2.55
C THR A 5 -1.36 -10.88 -3.05
N LEU A 6 -0.57 -10.46 -4.01
CA LEU A 6 0.50 -11.27 -4.58
C LEU A 6 1.83 -10.86 -3.95
N LEU A 7 2.49 -11.77 -3.28
CA LEU A 7 3.86 -11.57 -2.76
C LEU A 7 4.86 -11.76 -3.90
N THR A 8 4.89 -10.79 -4.82
CA THR A 8 5.60 -10.93 -6.10
C THR A 8 7.10 -11.13 -5.95
N ASN A 9 7.74 -10.38 -5.07
CA ASN A 9 9.20 -10.36 -4.90
C ASN A 9 9.60 -9.94 -3.47
N PRO A 10 9.23 -10.72 -2.44
CA PRO A 10 9.41 -10.34 -1.04
C PRO A 10 10.87 -10.10 -0.66
N ASP A 11 11.80 -10.81 -1.30
CA ASP A 11 13.24 -10.69 -1.04
C ASP A 11 13.92 -9.53 -1.76
N LYS A 12 13.21 -8.84 -2.68
CA LYS A 12 13.81 -7.82 -3.55
C LYS A 12 13.23 -6.44 -3.27
N CYS A 13 14.04 -5.57 -2.68
CA CYS A 13 13.71 -4.16 -2.44
C CYS A 13 14.99 -3.34 -2.44
N ASN A 14 14.91 -2.12 -2.90
CA ASN A 14 16.02 -1.18 -2.91
C ASN A 14 16.15 -0.34 -1.62
N LEU A 15 15.27 -0.57 -0.63
CA LEU A 15 15.35 0.02 0.71
C LEU A 15 15.59 -1.05 1.78
N ASN A 16 16.22 -0.63 2.88
CA ASN A 16 16.45 -1.47 4.05
C ASN A 16 15.81 -0.83 5.32
N CYS A 17 14.49 -0.69 5.30
CA CYS A 17 13.74 -0.02 6.36
C CYS A 17 13.83 -0.79 7.68
N PRO A 18 14.18 -0.14 8.81
CA PRO A 18 14.25 -0.82 10.11
C PRO A 18 12.93 -1.46 10.53
N LEU A 19 11.81 -0.86 10.14
CA LEU A 19 10.46 -1.33 10.45
C LEU A 19 9.93 -2.39 9.49
N CYS A 20 10.70 -2.79 8.48
CA CYS A 20 10.34 -3.91 7.62
C CYS A 20 10.24 -5.19 8.46
N PHE A 21 9.18 -5.98 8.25
CA PHE A 21 8.98 -7.24 9.00
C PHE A 21 10.19 -8.18 8.92
N LEU A 22 10.91 -8.20 7.80
CA LEU A 22 12.15 -8.96 7.66
C LEU A 22 13.23 -8.46 8.63
N ASN A 23 13.46 -7.14 8.68
CA ASN A 23 14.46 -6.56 9.56
C ASN A 23 14.09 -6.68 11.04
N GLN A 24 12.80 -6.57 11.37
CA GLN A 24 12.32 -6.79 12.73
C GLN A 24 12.63 -8.21 13.26
N ARG A 25 12.80 -9.16 12.37
CA ARG A 25 13.15 -10.56 12.69
C ARG A 25 14.65 -10.86 12.66
N GLY A 26 15.47 -9.82 12.38
CA GLY A 26 16.92 -9.99 12.27
C GLY A 26 17.39 -10.63 10.95
N PHE A 27 16.51 -10.74 9.96
CA PHE A 27 16.89 -11.26 8.64
C PHE A 27 17.28 -10.13 7.69
N SER A 28 18.33 -10.37 6.92
CA SER A 28 18.51 -9.61 5.68
C SER A 28 17.52 -10.15 4.63
N ARG A 29 17.09 -9.31 3.67
CA ARG A 29 16.12 -9.71 2.65
C ARG A 29 16.53 -10.92 1.82
N CYS A 30 17.86 -11.12 1.66
CA CYS A 30 18.41 -12.26 0.94
C CYS A 30 18.22 -13.62 1.63
N VAL A 31 17.68 -13.64 2.85
CA VAL A 31 17.65 -14.85 3.69
C VAL A 31 16.34 -15.62 3.59
N LEU A 32 15.24 -15.03 3.11
CA LEU A 32 14.00 -15.79 2.93
C LEU A 32 14.13 -16.89 1.89
N GLY A 33 14.92 -16.67 0.84
CA GLY A 33 15.16 -17.67 -0.20
C GLY A 33 13.92 -18.08 -1.00
N VAL A 34 12.81 -17.33 -0.87
CA VAL A 34 11.55 -17.65 -1.56
C VAL A 34 11.55 -17.17 -2.99
N GLY A 35 12.50 -16.30 -3.34
CA GLY A 35 12.66 -15.83 -4.70
C GLY A 35 11.58 -14.88 -5.19
N GLU A 36 11.48 -14.77 -6.49
CA GLU A 36 10.50 -13.97 -7.21
C GLU A 36 9.38 -14.88 -7.76
N MET A 37 8.14 -14.45 -7.66
CA MET A 37 6.97 -15.18 -8.18
C MET A 37 7.09 -15.32 -9.69
N ALA A 38 6.94 -16.53 -10.22
CA ALA A 38 6.79 -16.73 -11.65
C ALA A 38 5.49 -16.07 -12.15
N PHE A 39 5.50 -15.49 -13.35
CA PHE A 39 4.31 -14.83 -13.89
C PHE A 39 3.11 -15.80 -14.02
N GLU A 40 3.35 -17.04 -14.37
CA GLU A 40 2.31 -18.07 -14.47
C GLU A 40 1.63 -18.37 -13.13
N THR A 41 2.38 -18.28 -12.01
CA THR A 41 1.81 -18.39 -10.66
C THR A 41 0.86 -17.23 -10.39
N ALA A 42 1.29 -15.99 -10.70
CA ALA A 42 0.45 -14.80 -10.55
C ALA A 42 -0.81 -14.90 -11.43
N ARG A 43 -0.65 -15.27 -12.71
CA ARG A 43 -1.74 -15.45 -13.67
C ARG A 43 -2.75 -16.45 -13.16
N THR A 44 -2.31 -17.67 -12.82
CA THR A 44 -3.18 -18.75 -12.35
C THR A 44 -3.99 -18.33 -11.13
N ALA A 45 -3.37 -17.67 -10.17
CA ALA A 45 -4.06 -17.18 -8.99
C ALA A 45 -5.10 -16.10 -9.33
N ILE A 46 -4.77 -15.13 -10.18
CA ILE A 46 -5.70 -14.08 -10.58
C ILE A 46 -6.88 -14.68 -11.35
N GLU A 47 -6.64 -15.53 -12.33
CA GLU A 47 -7.68 -16.17 -13.14
C GLU A 47 -8.62 -17.04 -12.29
N LYS A 48 -8.07 -17.83 -11.35
CA LYS A 48 -8.85 -18.61 -10.38
C LYS A 48 -9.87 -17.75 -9.64
N TYR A 49 -9.43 -16.66 -9.03
CA TYR A 49 -10.31 -15.80 -8.25
C TYR A 49 -11.18 -14.86 -9.10
N ALA A 50 -10.72 -14.49 -10.28
CA ALA A 50 -11.54 -13.72 -11.23
C ALA A 50 -12.71 -14.53 -11.82
N ALA A 51 -12.62 -15.86 -11.84
CA ALA A 51 -13.69 -16.74 -12.25
C ALA A 51 -14.82 -16.88 -11.21
N GLU A 52 -14.55 -16.59 -9.94
CA GLU A 52 -15.54 -16.70 -8.87
C GLU A 52 -16.68 -15.70 -9.03
N ARG A 53 -17.91 -16.18 -8.85
CA ARG A 53 -19.13 -15.38 -8.90
C ARG A 53 -19.91 -15.52 -7.59
N ASN A 54 -20.54 -14.45 -7.15
CA ASN A 54 -21.47 -14.49 -6.03
C ASN A 54 -22.86 -15.01 -6.49
N ALA A 55 -23.78 -15.13 -5.55
CA ALA A 55 -25.15 -15.60 -5.84
C ALA A 55 -25.91 -14.75 -6.89
N SER A 56 -25.51 -13.49 -7.10
CA SER A 56 -26.08 -12.61 -8.14
C SER A 56 -25.29 -12.63 -9.46
N GLY A 57 -24.37 -13.59 -9.66
CA GLY A 57 -23.55 -13.71 -10.86
C GLY A 57 -22.44 -12.68 -11.02
N LYS A 58 -22.24 -11.78 -10.05
CA LYS A 58 -21.18 -10.75 -10.10
C LYS A 58 -19.83 -11.34 -9.67
N ARG A 59 -18.76 -10.89 -10.34
CA ARG A 59 -17.38 -11.24 -9.98
C ARG A 59 -17.10 -10.90 -8.52
N VAL A 60 -16.51 -11.85 -7.78
CA VAL A 60 -16.16 -11.70 -6.37
C VAL A 60 -14.85 -10.93 -6.19
N LEU A 61 -13.86 -11.18 -7.06
CA LEU A 61 -12.58 -10.50 -7.04
C LEU A 61 -12.75 -9.02 -7.39
N ARG A 62 -12.27 -8.15 -6.49
CA ARG A 62 -12.41 -6.69 -6.61
C ARG A 62 -11.14 -6.01 -7.08
N GLU A 63 -10.00 -6.47 -6.59
CA GLU A 63 -8.73 -5.80 -6.80
C GLU A 63 -7.56 -6.77 -6.62
N VAL A 64 -6.48 -6.48 -7.33
CA VAL A 64 -5.19 -7.13 -7.23
C VAL A 64 -4.22 -6.17 -6.57
N ILE A 65 -3.46 -6.66 -5.59
CA ILE A 65 -2.47 -5.89 -4.86
C ILE A 65 -1.12 -6.61 -5.00
N PRO A 66 -0.18 -6.08 -5.79
CA PRO A 66 1.17 -6.63 -5.82
C PRO A 66 1.91 -6.20 -4.56
N SER A 67 2.50 -7.16 -3.92
CA SER A 67 3.41 -7.08 -2.79
C SER A 67 3.02 -6.20 -1.59
N THR A 68 3.29 -6.74 -0.40
CA THR A 68 3.36 -6.01 0.87
C THR A 68 4.74 -6.14 1.51
N MET A 69 5.63 -6.85 0.87
CA MET A 69 7.07 -6.93 1.15
C MET A 69 7.85 -6.89 -0.15
N GLY A 70 9.07 -6.41 -0.10
CA GLY A 70 9.80 -6.06 -1.31
C GLY A 70 9.32 -4.73 -1.89
N GLU A 71 9.83 -4.38 -3.06
CA GLU A 71 9.33 -3.26 -3.87
C GLU A 71 8.72 -3.83 -5.16
N PRO A 72 7.41 -3.70 -5.38
CA PRO A 72 6.75 -4.31 -6.53
C PRO A 72 7.28 -3.80 -7.88
N LEU A 73 7.77 -2.56 -7.94
CA LEU A 73 8.37 -2.01 -9.17
C LEU A 73 9.72 -2.64 -9.54
N LEU A 74 10.28 -3.50 -8.68
CA LEU A 74 11.44 -4.34 -8.97
C LEU A 74 11.07 -5.77 -9.41
N TYR A 75 9.78 -6.11 -9.45
CA TYR A 75 9.30 -7.38 -9.96
C TYR A 75 9.54 -7.45 -11.47
N SER A 76 10.21 -8.50 -11.95
CA SER A 76 10.61 -8.61 -13.37
C SER A 76 9.40 -8.68 -14.31
N HIS A 77 8.28 -9.22 -13.85
CA HIS A 77 7.03 -9.36 -14.59
C HIS A 77 5.96 -8.33 -14.21
N PHE A 78 6.37 -7.16 -13.71
CA PHE A 78 5.39 -6.17 -13.27
C PHE A 78 4.55 -5.62 -14.45
N GLU A 79 5.14 -5.41 -15.63
CA GLU A 79 4.39 -5.00 -16.83
C GLU A 79 3.42 -6.07 -17.33
N ASP A 80 3.83 -7.33 -17.26
CA ASP A 80 2.95 -8.45 -17.61
C ASP A 80 1.73 -8.48 -16.68
N LEU A 81 1.95 -8.22 -15.39
CA LEU A 81 0.90 -8.13 -14.39
C LEU A 81 -0.06 -6.95 -14.65
N LEU A 82 0.48 -5.76 -15.01
CA LEU A 82 -0.34 -4.62 -15.42
C LEU A 82 -1.19 -4.95 -16.64
N SER A 83 -0.60 -5.60 -17.63
CA SER A 83 -1.28 -5.99 -18.88
C SER A 83 -2.37 -7.00 -18.63
N LEU A 84 -2.12 -8.01 -17.80
CA LEU A 84 -3.11 -9.00 -17.38
C LEU A 84 -4.29 -8.35 -16.66
N CYS A 85 -4.04 -7.51 -15.65
CA CYS A 85 -5.11 -6.85 -14.92
C CYS A 85 -5.96 -5.97 -15.83
N ARG A 86 -5.35 -5.23 -16.77
CA ARG A 86 -6.08 -4.43 -17.76
C ARG A 86 -6.96 -5.29 -18.67
N SER A 87 -6.42 -6.38 -19.22
CA SER A 87 -7.17 -7.27 -20.13
C SER A 87 -8.39 -7.92 -19.45
N MET A 88 -8.32 -8.10 -18.13
CA MET A 88 -9.40 -8.67 -17.31
C MET A 88 -10.30 -7.62 -16.66
N GLU A 89 -10.06 -6.34 -16.91
CA GLU A 89 -10.75 -5.21 -16.24
C GLU A 89 -10.72 -5.33 -14.71
N LEU A 90 -9.55 -5.69 -14.17
CA LEU A 90 -9.30 -5.82 -12.74
C LEU A 90 -8.55 -4.60 -12.23
N PRO A 91 -9.08 -3.91 -11.22
CA PRO A 91 -8.34 -2.84 -10.55
C PRO A 91 -7.04 -3.38 -9.93
N LEU A 92 -5.90 -2.78 -10.29
CA LEU A 92 -4.62 -3.03 -9.65
C LEU A 92 -4.31 -1.88 -8.70
N ASN A 93 -4.11 -2.18 -7.42
CA ASN A 93 -3.74 -1.22 -6.38
C ASN A 93 -2.26 -1.40 -6.04
N LEU A 94 -1.42 -0.52 -6.57
CA LEU A 94 0.00 -0.50 -6.30
C LEU A 94 0.28 0.09 -4.91
N THR A 95 1.14 -0.57 -4.13
CA THR A 95 1.78 0.03 -2.96
C THR A 95 3.29 0.01 -3.18
N THR A 96 3.91 1.18 -3.27
CA THR A 96 5.34 1.35 -3.57
C THR A 96 6.03 2.16 -2.46
N ASN A 97 7.33 1.98 -2.33
CA ASN A 97 8.15 2.77 -1.40
C ASN A 97 8.44 4.21 -1.90
N GLY A 98 7.99 4.56 -3.12
CA GLY A 98 8.14 5.90 -3.69
C GLY A 98 9.52 6.23 -4.27
N THR A 99 10.39 5.25 -4.41
CA THR A 99 11.70 5.46 -5.07
C THR A 99 11.62 5.42 -6.59
N PHE A 100 10.57 4.80 -7.13
CA PHE A 100 10.34 4.62 -8.56
C PHE A 100 11.60 4.16 -9.31
N PRO A 101 12.11 2.94 -9.05
CA PRO A 101 13.38 2.48 -9.56
C PRO A 101 13.39 2.31 -11.09
N GLY A 102 14.55 2.60 -11.71
CA GLY A 102 14.78 2.39 -13.14
C GLY A 102 13.80 3.14 -14.03
N LYS A 103 13.17 2.46 -14.99
CA LYS A 103 12.22 3.06 -15.92
C LYS A 103 11.00 3.70 -15.27
N TRP A 104 10.61 3.27 -14.08
CA TRP A 104 9.46 3.80 -13.37
C TRP A 104 9.67 5.22 -12.85
N GLY A 105 10.91 5.70 -12.77
CA GLY A 105 11.27 7.05 -12.39
C GLY A 105 11.26 8.06 -13.54
N CYS A 106 11.07 7.65 -14.80
CA CYS A 106 10.88 8.57 -15.93
C CYS A 106 9.40 8.88 -16.17
N GLU A 107 9.10 9.94 -16.90
CA GLU A 107 7.72 10.40 -17.17
C GLU A 107 6.89 9.29 -17.83
N ALA A 108 7.41 8.61 -18.84
CA ALA A 108 6.69 7.52 -19.52
C ALA A 108 6.37 6.34 -18.59
N GLY A 109 7.28 5.98 -17.67
CA GLY A 109 7.01 4.94 -16.67
C GLY A 109 5.93 5.36 -15.67
N MET A 110 5.97 6.60 -15.19
CA MET A 110 4.94 7.15 -14.32
C MET A 110 3.58 7.24 -15.01
N GLU A 111 3.55 7.66 -16.28
CA GLU A 111 2.33 7.66 -17.09
C GLU A 111 1.75 6.24 -17.23
N LEU A 112 2.58 5.24 -17.51
CA LEU A 112 2.12 3.85 -17.61
C LEU A 112 1.50 3.38 -16.28
N LEU A 113 2.10 3.70 -15.13
CA LEU A 113 1.54 3.39 -13.82
C LEU A 113 0.18 4.08 -13.62
N LEU A 114 0.10 5.38 -13.91
CA LEU A 114 -1.10 6.19 -13.73
C LEU A 114 -2.27 5.73 -14.61
N ARG A 115 -1.99 5.22 -15.81
CA ARG A 115 -3.01 4.68 -16.73
C ARG A 115 -3.37 3.22 -16.47
N SER A 116 -2.54 2.47 -15.73
CA SER A 116 -2.74 1.03 -15.53
C SER A 116 -3.20 0.67 -14.13
N CYS A 117 -2.90 1.49 -13.13
CA CYS A 117 -3.34 1.26 -11.76
C CYS A 117 -4.66 2.00 -11.48
N SER A 118 -5.42 1.50 -10.52
CA SER A 118 -6.59 2.21 -9.99
C SER A 118 -6.24 3.14 -8.83
N ASP A 119 -5.23 2.76 -8.04
CA ASP A 119 -4.69 3.56 -6.94
C ASP A 119 -3.19 3.28 -6.77
N ILE A 120 -2.40 4.33 -6.62
CA ILE A 120 -0.98 4.26 -6.29
C ILE A 120 -0.81 4.77 -4.87
N LYS A 121 -0.50 3.85 -3.95
CA LYS A 121 -0.22 4.15 -2.55
C LYS A 121 1.28 4.28 -2.36
N VAL A 122 1.72 5.47 -2.01
CA VAL A 122 3.13 5.70 -1.71
C VAL A 122 3.36 5.56 -0.21
N SER A 123 4.21 4.60 0.17
CA SER A 123 4.52 4.32 1.57
C SER A 123 5.39 5.43 2.15
N CYS A 124 5.01 5.94 3.30
CA CYS A 124 5.79 6.87 4.10
C CYS A 124 6.17 6.17 5.41
N LEU A 125 7.37 5.61 5.44
CA LEU A 125 7.87 4.79 6.56
C LEU A 125 8.87 5.54 7.45
N ALA A 126 9.63 6.50 6.89
CA ALA A 126 10.75 7.10 7.61
C ALA A 126 10.82 8.61 7.43
N SER A 127 11.14 9.29 8.53
CA SER A 127 11.43 10.72 8.55
C SER A 127 12.75 11.08 7.85
N GLU A 128 13.67 10.14 7.72
CA GLU A 128 15.05 10.38 7.28
C GLU A 128 15.23 10.39 5.75
N GLN A 129 14.21 9.94 5.00
CA GLN A 129 14.24 9.91 3.54
C GLN A 129 13.29 10.93 2.90
N PHE A 130 12.85 11.92 3.69
CA PHE A 130 11.68 12.72 3.37
C PHE A 130 11.83 13.59 2.12
N ASP A 131 13.00 14.22 1.90
CA ASP A 131 13.15 15.19 0.80
C ASP A 131 13.19 14.53 -0.57
N GLY A 132 14.01 13.50 -0.77
CA GLY A 132 14.06 12.78 -2.04
C GLY A 132 12.76 12.02 -2.35
N TRP A 133 12.08 11.53 -1.33
CA TRP A 133 10.78 10.88 -1.45
C TRP A 133 9.68 11.86 -1.85
N LYS A 134 9.60 13.06 -1.23
CA LYS A 134 8.66 14.11 -1.61
C LYS A 134 8.83 14.49 -3.08
N ALA A 135 10.06 14.75 -3.52
CA ALA A 135 10.33 15.11 -4.92
C ALA A 135 9.86 14.04 -5.92
N ASN A 136 10.02 12.77 -5.61
CA ASN A 136 9.53 11.68 -6.45
C ASN A 136 7.98 11.63 -6.51
N VAL A 137 7.31 11.87 -5.38
CA VAL A 137 5.85 11.94 -5.32
C VAL A 137 5.32 13.16 -6.08
N GLU A 138 5.96 14.31 -5.92
CA GLU A 138 5.61 15.54 -6.65
C GLU A 138 5.75 15.31 -8.16
N LYS A 139 6.85 14.70 -8.62
CA LYS A 139 7.02 14.33 -10.03
C LYS A 139 5.89 13.41 -10.55
N LEU A 140 5.47 12.42 -9.78
CA LEU A 140 4.34 11.56 -10.14
C LEU A 140 3.04 12.36 -10.26
N LEU A 141 2.81 13.32 -9.34
CA LEU A 141 1.62 14.17 -9.36
C LEU A 141 1.63 15.17 -10.52
N ASP A 142 2.81 15.69 -10.90
CA ASP A 142 2.95 16.56 -12.07
C ASP A 142 2.58 15.81 -13.37
N VAL A 143 3.06 14.57 -13.52
CA VAL A 143 2.66 13.70 -14.66
C VAL A 143 1.15 13.46 -14.63
N ARG A 144 0.58 13.18 -13.45
CA ARG A 144 -0.85 13.00 -13.29
C ARG A 144 -1.65 14.25 -13.69
N GLN A 145 -1.20 15.44 -13.31
CA GLN A 145 -1.87 16.70 -13.67
C GLN A 145 -1.84 16.92 -15.19
N LYS A 146 -0.72 16.67 -15.86
CA LYS A 146 -0.63 16.72 -17.33
C LYS A 146 -1.64 15.79 -17.98
N LEU A 147 -1.70 14.53 -17.56
CA LEU A 147 -2.65 13.55 -18.09
C LEU A 147 -4.11 13.96 -17.89
N MET A 148 -4.42 14.58 -16.75
CA MET A 148 -5.77 15.08 -16.47
C MET A 148 -6.10 16.30 -17.33
N ALA A 149 -5.15 17.20 -17.57
CA ALA A 149 -5.33 18.37 -18.42
C ALA A 149 -5.57 17.97 -19.89
N ASP A 150 -4.78 17.02 -20.39
CA ASP A 150 -4.92 16.49 -21.76
C ASP A 150 -6.29 15.82 -21.96
N ALA A 151 -6.75 15.07 -20.96
CA ALA A 151 -8.06 14.42 -21.00
C ALA A 151 -9.23 15.42 -20.86
N ALA A 152 -9.02 16.55 -20.17
CA ALA A 152 -10.05 17.59 -19.97
C ALA A 152 -10.23 18.50 -21.19
N GLN A 153 -9.27 18.59 -22.11
CA GLN A 153 -9.43 19.33 -23.37
C GLN A 153 -10.53 18.74 -24.26
N GLY A 154 -11.08 17.58 -23.91
CA GLY A 154 -12.23 16.93 -24.55
C GLY A 154 -13.58 17.12 -23.86
N GLY A 155 -13.71 17.86 -22.74
CA GLY A 155 -14.98 18.01 -22.00
C GLY A 155 -14.87 18.79 -20.69
N ASP A 156 -15.99 19.23 -20.11
CA ASP A 156 -16.12 20.11 -18.95
C ASP A 156 -15.19 19.80 -17.75
N ALA A 157 -14.31 20.73 -17.44
CA ALA A 157 -13.21 20.63 -16.48
C ALA A 157 -13.59 20.82 -14.97
N ALA A 158 -14.83 20.68 -14.59
CA ALA A 158 -15.34 21.18 -13.30
C ALA A 158 -15.47 20.14 -12.18
N ASN A 159 -14.52 19.22 -11.95
CA ASN A 159 -14.40 18.54 -10.65
C ASN A 159 -13.22 17.53 -10.66
N SER A 160 -12.04 17.97 -10.27
CA SER A 160 -10.77 17.26 -10.55
C SER A 160 -10.58 15.87 -9.91
N MET A 161 -11.35 15.50 -8.89
CA MET A 161 -11.19 14.22 -8.18
C MET A 161 -12.10 13.09 -8.66
N LEU A 162 -13.35 13.41 -8.92
CA LEU A 162 -14.32 12.47 -9.52
C LEU A 162 -13.92 12.14 -10.95
N ASN A 163 -13.25 13.08 -11.62
CA ASN A 163 -12.85 12.96 -13.01
C ASN A 163 -11.65 12.04 -13.26
N ALA A 164 -10.65 11.96 -12.39
CA ALA A 164 -9.49 11.09 -12.62
C ALA A 164 -9.90 9.62 -12.80
N ARG A 165 -10.80 9.14 -11.95
CA ARG A 165 -11.30 7.76 -12.02
C ARG A 165 -12.20 7.53 -13.24
N ALA A 166 -12.99 8.52 -13.62
CA ALA A 166 -13.80 8.49 -14.84
C ALA A 166 -12.93 8.53 -16.10
N LEU A 167 -11.76 9.17 -16.02
CA LEU A 167 -10.76 9.25 -17.08
C LEU A 167 -9.81 8.05 -17.11
N GLY A 168 -9.98 7.06 -16.23
CA GLY A 168 -9.09 5.91 -16.13
C GLY A 168 -7.68 6.26 -15.63
N ILE A 169 -7.52 7.37 -14.90
CA ILE A 169 -6.24 7.79 -14.31
C ILE A 169 -6.23 7.42 -12.82
N ALA A 170 -5.13 6.82 -12.35
CA ALA A 170 -4.98 6.37 -10.98
C ALA A 170 -5.11 7.51 -9.96
N THR A 171 -5.72 7.20 -8.82
CA THR A 171 -5.59 8.05 -7.64
C THR A 171 -4.21 7.84 -7.02
N VAL A 172 -3.66 8.89 -6.38
CA VAL A 172 -2.41 8.82 -5.62
C VAL A 172 -2.73 9.09 -4.16
N SER A 173 -2.29 8.19 -3.29
CA SER A 173 -2.54 8.27 -1.86
C SER A 173 -1.26 7.98 -1.07
N LEU A 174 -1.19 8.46 0.18
CA LEU A 174 -0.13 8.13 1.10
C LEU A 174 -0.53 6.98 2.02
N GLN A 175 0.40 6.09 2.28
CA GLN A 175 0.28 5.06 3.31
C GLN A 175 1.35 5.29 4.37
N VAL A 176 0.96 5.94 5.46
CA VAL A 176 1.86 6.35 6.54
C VAL A 176 1.91 5.27 7.60
N THR A 177 3.11 4.82 7.92
CA THR A 177 3.35 4.03 9.13
C THR A 177 3.77 4.99 10.23
N LEU A 178 2.85 5.21 11.17
CA LEU A 178 3.06 6.08 12.31
C LEU A 178 3.94 5.42 13.37
N HIS A 179 4.92 6.15 13.83
CA HIS A 179 5.81 5.72 14.91
C HIS A 179 6.36 6.93 15.68
N LYS A 180 7.00 6.68 16.81
CA LYS A 180 7.51 7.71 17.71
C LYS A 180 8.37 8.80 17.06
N LYS A 181 9.07 8.46 15.95
CA LYS A 181 9.95 9.43 15.25
C LYS A 181 9.25 10.29 14.20
N ASN A 182 7.98 10.04 13.89
CA ASN A 182 7.25 10.78 12.84
C ASN A 182 5.85 11.25 13.26
N VAL A 183 5.39 10.88 14.43
CA VAL A 183 4.04 11.24 14.91
C VAL A 183 3.86 12.76 15.02
N ASP A 184 4.89 13.48 15.43
CA ASP A 184 4.95 14.93 15.56
C ASP A 184 4.96 15.67 14.21
N LYS A 185 5.27 14.98 13.12
CA LYS A 185 5.30 15.52 11.75
C LYS A 185 4.00 15.34 10.98
N ALA A 186 2.96 14.79 11.61
CA ALA A 186 1.71 14.49 10.93
C ALA A 186 1.06 15.74 10.34
N ALA A 187 1.06 16.88 11.05
CA ALA A 187 0.52 18.15 10.58
C ALA A 187 1.26 18.70 9.35
N GLU A 188 2.60 18.66 9.38
CA GLU A 188 3.44 19.05 8.24
C GLU A 188 3.13 18.17 7.02
N LEU A 189 3.02 16.86 7.22
CA LEU A 189 2.71 15.91 6.14
C LEU A 189 1.34 16.18 5.53
N VAL A 190 0.31 16.47 6.34
CA VAL A 190 -1.05 16.81 5.84
C VAL A 190 -1.02 18.11 5.06
N SER A 191 -0.33 19.14 5.57
CA SER A 191 -0.20 20.43 4.87
C SER A 191 0.47 20.26 3.51
N TRP A 192 1.59 19.55 3.46
CA TRP A 192 2.25 19.23 2.19
C TRP A 192 1.38 18.39 1.26
N ALA A 193 0.77 17.33 1.74
CA ALA A 193 -0.10 16.47 0.94
C ALA A 193 -1.26 17.25 0.31
N SER A 194 -1.86 18.16 1.08
CA SER A 194 -2.92 19.06 0.60
C SER A 194 -2.41 20.00 -0.49
N SER A 195 -1.22 20.59 -0.32
CA SER A 195 -0.64 21.56 -1.27
C SER A 195 -0.28 20.95 -2.62
N VAL A 196 0.13 19.66 -2.64
CA VAL A 196 0.50 18.96 -3.87
C VAL A 196 -0.65 18.13 -4.49
N GLY A 197 -1.85 18.18 -3.91
CA GLY A 197 -3.04 17.54 -4.47
C GLY A 197 -3.20 16.06 -4.13
N ILE A 198 -2.56 15.58 -3.06
CA ILE A 198 -2.87 14.29 -2.45
C ILE A 198 -4.15 14.41 -1.64
N ASN A 199 -5.09 13.56 -1.93
CA ASN A 199 -6.42 13.68 -1.33
C ASN A 199 -6.74 12.58 -0.31
N ARG A 200 -5.82 11.63 -0.10
CA ARG A 200 -6.05 10.55 0.85
C ARG A 200 -4.75 10.14 1.54
N ILE A 201 -4.81 10.08 2.86
CA ILE A 201 -3.74 9.56 3.69
C ILE A 201 -4.29 8.42 4.56
N LYS A 202 -3.64 7.26 4.48
CA LYS A 202 -3.88 6.13 5.37
C LYS A 202 -2.89 6.16 6.52
N TRP A 203 -3.39 6.33 7.73
CA TRP A 203 -2.62 6.36 8.95
C TRP A 203 -2.64 4.99 9.63
N ASN A 204 -1.51 4.35 9.73
CA ASN A 204 -1.39 3.03 10.35
C ASN A 204 -0.33 3.08 11.45
N PRO A 205 -0.68 2.91 12.71
CA PRO A 205 0.31 2.74 13.77
C PRO A 205 1.28 1.60 13.44
N VAL A 206 2.53 1.78 13.80
CA VAL A 206 3.56 0.78 13.56
C VAL A 206 3.21 -0.55 14.22
N VAL A 207 3.40 -1.63 13.47
CA VAL A 207 3.30 -2.99 14.00
C VAL A 207 4.70 -3.49 14.29
N LEU A 208 4.97 -3.76 15.55
CA LEU A 208 6.22 -4.35 16.00
C LEU A 208 5.97 -5.82 16.35
N LEU A 209 6.62 -6.71 15.59
CA LEU A 209 6.51 -8.16 15.80
C LEU A 209 7.02 -8.56 17.19
N SER A 210 6.58 -9.71 17.70
CA SER A 210 7.08 -10.27 18.97
C SER A 210 8.60 -10.45 18.96
N THR A 211 9.17 -10.72 17.78
CA THR A 211 10.60 -10.86 17.52
C THR A 211 11.37 -9.55 17.43
N ALA A 212 10.70 -8.40 17.38
CA ALA A 212 11.37 -7.10 17.31
C ALA A 212 12.22 -6.86 18.57
N SER A 213 13.44 -6.35 18.37
CA SER A 213 14.36 -6.08 19.48
C SER A 213 13.82 -5.03 20.44
N GLN A 214 14.29 -5.06 21.69
CA GLN A 214 13.95 -4.04 22.69
C GLN A 214 14.32 -2.64 22.19
N GLN A 215 15.49 -2.48 21.59
CA GLN A 215 15.94 -1.21 21.02
C GLN A 215 14.98 -0.69 19.94
N LEU A 216 14.47 -1.56 19.06
CA LEU A 216 13.52 -1.18 18.02
C LEU A 216 12.20 -0.70 18.65
N ARG A 217 11.72 -1.37 19.70
CA ARG A 217 10.52 -0.98 20.44
C ARG A 217 10.68 0.39 21.10
N GLU A 218 11.77 0.63 21.77
CA GLU A 218 12.05 1.93 22.42
C GLU A 218 12.11 3.09 21.41
N MET A 219 12.66 2.81 20.23
CA MET A 219 12.82 3.82 19.18
C MET A 219 11.54 4.14 18.41
N TYR A 220 10.63 3.17 18.24
CA TYR A 220 9.53 3.30 17.29
C TYR A 220 8.14 3.08 17.88
N ALA A 221 7.99 2.39 19.02
CA ALA A 221 6.67 2.14 19.57
C ALA A 221 5.97 3.45 19.96
N LEU A 222 4.69 3.55 19.60
CA LEU A 222 3.79 4.60 20.09
C LEU A 222 3.08 4.08 21.34
N ASP A 223 2.87 4.96 22.28
CA ASP A 223 1.96 4.70 23.40
C ASP A 223 0.50 5.07 23.04
N ASP A 224 -0.43 4.59 23.86
CA ASP A 224 -1.86 4.81 23.64
C ASP A 224 -2.25 6.31 23.70
N ALA A 225 -1.51 7.12 24.48
CA ALA A 225 -1.77 8.55 24.59
C ALA A 225 -1.37 9.29 23.31
N GLN A 226 -0.21 8.95 22.74
CA GLN A 226 0.24 9.50 21.46
C GLN A 226 -0.73 9.13 20.31
N ILE A 227 -1.21 7.89 20.30
CA ILE A 227 -2.19 7.42 19.30
C ILE A 227 -3.50 8.19 19.43
N GLU A 228 -4.02 8.38 20.65
CA GLU A 228 -5.28 9.08 20.87
C GLU A 228 -5.18 10.58 20.61
N SER A 229 -4.08 11.25 21.03
CA SER A 229 -3.82 12.65 20.72
C SER A 229 -3.85 12.90 19.21
N LEU A 230 -3.08 12.11 18.44
CA LEU A 230 -3.07 12.24 16.99
C LEU A 230 -4.43 11.97 16.35
N ARG A 231 -5.17 10.98 16.87
CA ARG A 231 -6.52 10.68 16.38
C ARG A 231 -7.46 11.85 16.57
N GLN A 232 -7.40 12.52 17.73
CA GLN A 232 -8.20 13.70 18.03
C GLN A 232 -7.80 14.90 17.16
N GLU A 233 -6.51 15.14 16.98
CA GLU A 233 -6.00 16.20 16.08
C GLU A 233 -6.50 16.01 14.65
N LEU A 234 -6.42 14.78 14.11
CA LEU A 234 -6.88 14.45 12.77
C LEU A 234 -8.41 14.53 12.61
N ARG A 235 -9.19 14.36 13.70
CA ARG A 235 -10.65 14.47 13.66
C ARG A 235 -11.17 15.88 13.87
N ASN A 236 -10.56 16.64 14.78
CA ASN A 236 -11.16 17.85 15.34
C ASN A 236 -10.30 19.11 15.14
N GLY A 237 -9.03 18.97 14.69
CA GLY A 237 -8.08 20.07 14.65
C GLY A 237 -8.00 20.82 13.33
N ALA A 238 -6.96 21.66 13.20
CA ALA A 238 -6.66 22.40 11.96
C ALA A 238 -6.53 21.49 10.72
N LEU A 239 -6.30 20.22 10.93
CA LEU A 239 -6.21 19.20 9.88
C LEU A 239 -7.57 18.84 9.28
N SER A 240 -8.68 19.07 9.98
CA SER A 240 -10.03 18.86 9.46
C SER A 240 -10.42 19.85 8.34
N ALA A 241 -9.71 20.97 8.25
CA ALA A 241 -9.93 21.98 7.21
C ALA A 241 -9.21 21.64 5.88
N SER A 242 -8.44 20.56 5.83
CA SER A 242 -7.76 20.14 4.61
C SER A 242 -8.69 19.33 3.69
N ASN A 243 -8.49 19.44 2.38
CA ASN A 243 -9.19 18.60 1.39
C ASN A 243 -8.66 17.14 1.39
N VAL A 244 -7.90 16.74 2.40
CA VAL A 244 -7.30 15.42 2.53
C VAL A 244 -8.20 14.51 3.34
N LYS A 245 -8.58 13.39 2.77
CA LYS A 245 -9.34 12.35 3.47
C LYS A 245 -8.40 11.53 4.36
N HIS A 246 -8.73 11.43 5.62
CA HIS A 246 -8.00 10.61 6.59
C HIS A 246 -8.68 9.25 6.76
N GLU A 247 -7.92 8.18 6.59
CA GLU A 247 -8.38 6.81 6.78
C GLU A 247 -7.24 5.94 7.35
N GLY A 248 -7.47 4.65 7.53
CA GLY A 248 -6.46 3.71 8.02
C GLY A 248 -6.77 3.17 9.41
N SER A 249 -5.91 2.26 9.88
CA SER A 249 -6.14 1.52 11.13
C SER A 249 -6.10 2.39 12.39
N LEU A 250 -5.52 3.59 12.31
CA LEU A 250 -5.59 4.57 13.39
C LEU A 250 -7.04 4.86 13.83
N PHE A 251 -8.01 4.79 12.91
CA PHE A 251 -9.42 5.12 13.17
C PHE A 251 -10.28 3.90 13.50
N PHE A 252 -9.73 2.70 13.42
CA PHE A 252 -10.41 1.45 13.70
C PHE A 252 -9.80 0.77 14.93
N ASN A 253 -10.61 0.05 15.69
CA ASN A 253 -10.20 -0.81 16.82
C ASN A 253 -9.24 -0.15 17.83
N ASN A 254 -9.43 1.13 18.14
CA ASN A 254 -8.55 1.88 19.05
C ASN A 254 -7.06 1.78 18.69
N GLY A 255 -6.73 1.80 17.38
CA GLY A 255 -5.35 1.64 16.90
C GLY A 255 -4.81 0.20 16.95
N LYS A 256 -5.55 -0.75 17.50
CA LYS A 256 -5.19 -2.18 17.47
C LYS A 256 -5.54 -2.75 16.10
N VAL A 257 -4.51 -2.99 15.31
CA VAL A 257 -4.63 -3.34 13.88
C VAL A 257 -5.07 -4.79 13.66
N PHE A 258 -4.96 -5.66 14.69
CA PHE A 258 -5.03 -7.09 14.47
C PHE A 258 -5.94 -7.79 15.46
N CYS A 259 -6.47 -8.89 14.93
CA CYS A 259 -7.02 -9.98 15.67
C CYS A 259 -6.14 -10.24 16.90
N ALA A 260 -6.67 -10.05 18.10
CA ALA A 260 -6.01 -10.59 19.28
C ALA A 260 -5.80 -12.09 19.00
N VAL A 261 -4.56 -12.57 19.14
CA VAL A 261 -4.23 -13.97 18.96
C VAL A 261 -5.26 -14.80 19.73
N GLY A 262 -6.09 -15.58 19.02
CA GLY A 262 -7.21 -16.30 19.62
C GLY A 262 -8.63 -15.81 19.27
N GLY A 263 -8.76 -14.69 18.53
CA GLY A 263 -10.08 -14.26 17.99
C GLY A 263 -10.62 -15.26 16.95
N LYS A 264 -11.95 -15.45 16.94
CA LYS A 264 -12.59 -16.30 15.95
C LYS A 264 -12.44 -15.66 14.56
N CYS A 265 -11.86 -16.39 13.62
CA CYS A 265 -11.66 -15.94 12.23
C CYS A 265 -12.98 -15.67 11.49
N GLU A 266 -14.10 -16.20 11.96
CA GLU A 266 -15.43 -16.04 11.37
C GLU A 266 -15.91 -14.58 11.29
N SER A 267 -15.44 -13.71 12.20
CA SER A 267 -15.78 -12.28 12.20
C SER A 267 -14.64 -11.37 11.71
N CYS A 268 -13.61 -11.96 11.10
CA CYS A 268 -12.47 -11.20 10.63
C CYS A 268 -12.86 -10.33 9.42
N PRO A 269 -12.65 -9.00 9.45
CA PRO A 269 -12.97 -8.13 8.32
C PRO A 269 -12.11 -8.42 7.08
N PHE A 270 -11.06 -9.21 7.25
CA PHE A 270 -10.14 -9.63 6.18
C PHE A 270 -10.32 -11.09 5.76
N ALA A 271 -11.38 -11.77 6.22
CA ALA A 271 -11.65 -13.17 5.86
C ALA A 271 -11.73 -13.40 4.34
N ASP A 272 -12.09 -12.36 3.58
CA ASP A 272 -12.18 -12.38 2.12
C ASP A 272 -10.84 -12.02 1.42
N GLU A 273 -9.75 -11.84 2.14
CA GLU A 273 -8.44 -11.57 1.56
C GLU A 273 -7.65 -12.87 1.35
N VAL A 274 -6.97 -12.94 0.21
CA VAL A 274 -6.08 -14.05 -0.13
C VAL A 274 -4.70 -13.50 -0.40
N TRP A 275 -3.70 -14.13 0.18
CA TRP A 275 -2.29 -13.83 -0.02
C TRP A 275 -1.64 -15.00 -0.73
N VAL A 276 -1.05 -14.74 -1.88
CA VAL A 276 -0.38 -15.76 -2.70
C VAL A 276 1.11 -15.56 -2.63
N TRP A 277 1.82 -16.60 -2.27
CA TRP A 277 3.27 -16.63 -2.15
C TRP A 277 3.94 -16.95 -3.51
N PRO A 278 5.28 -16.73 -3.64
CA PRO A 278 5.98 -17.04 -4.88
C PRO A 278 5.86 -18.49 -5.37
N ASP A 279 5.73 -19.44 -4.44
CA ASP A 279 5.52 -20.88 -4.72
C ASP A 279 4.07 -21.25 -5.02
N GLY A 280 3.15 -20.28 -4.97
CA GLY A 280 1.73 -20.45 -5.25
C GLY A 280 0.90 -20.88 -4.05
N HIS A 281 1.47 -21.13 -2.87
CA HIS A 281 0.63 -21.40 -1.70
C HIS A 281 -0.16 -20.16 -1.28
N GLU A 282 -1.33 -20.40 -0.69
CA GLU A 282 -2.28 -19.36 -0.31
C GLU A 282 -2.40 -19.25 1.21
N ASP A 283 -2.46 -18.01 1.71
CA ASP A 283 -2.74 -17.70 3.10
C ASP A 283 -3.93 -16.75 3.18
N HIS A 284 -4.80 -16.95 4.15
CA HIS A 284 -6.01 -16.16 4.35
C HIS A 284 -5.95 -15.28 5.61
N CYS A 285 -4.83 -15.28 6.33
CA CYS A 285 -4.68 -14.53 7.55
C CYS A 285 -3.82 -13.26 7.33
N PRO A 286 -4.35 -12.05 7.58
CA PRO A 286 -3.60 -10.81 7.44
C PRO A 286 -2.64 -10.55 8.61
N ASP A 287 -2.69 -11.35 9.69
CA ASP A 287 -1.85 -11.17 10.86
C ASP A 287 -0.36 -11.37 10.53
N PRO A 288 0.48 -10.32 10.64
CA PRO A 288 1.89 -10.41 10.32
C PRO A 288 2.63 -11.42 11.20
N GLU A 289 2.31 -11.51 12.49
CA GLU A 289 2.90 -12.49 13.39
C GLU A 289 2.68 -13.92 12.88
N ARG A 290 1.45 -14.22 12.52
CA ARG A 290 1.06 -15.54 12.06
C ARG A 290 1.61 -15.85 10.68
N ARG A 291 1.62 -14.87 9.79
CA ARG A 291 2.08 -15.02 8.41
C ARG A 291 3.60 -15.21 8.35
N TRP A 292 4.32 -14.41 9.10
CA TRP A 292 5.78 -14.40 9.04
C TRP A 292 6.41 -15.40 10.01
N SER A 293 5.66 -15.95 10.98
CA SER A 293 6.15 -17.04 11.82
C SER A 293 6.27 -18.37 11.07
N LYS A 294 5.52 -18.57 10.00
CA LYS A 294 5.51 -19.82 9.23
C LYS A 294 6.68 -19.98 8.24
N VAL A 295 7.43 -18.93 7.96
CA VAL A 295 8.51 -18.94 6.96
C VAL A 295 9.73 -19.76 7.38
N HIS A 296 9.73 -20.38 8.55
CA HIS A 296 10.90 -21.04 9.14
C HIS A 296 10.62 -22.38 9.83
N THR A 297 9.55 -23.07 9.49
CA THR A 297 9.36 -24.48 9.94
C THR A 297 9.56 -25.45 8.80
#